data_2de9b85413cb66b60ec72436f48505bf
#
_entry.id   2de9b85413cb66b60ec72436f48505bf
#
_cell.length_a   1.000
_cell.length_b   1.000
_cell.length_c   1.000
_cell.angle_alpha   90.00
_cell.angle_beta   90.00
_cell.angle_gamma   90.00
#
_symmetry.space_group_name_H-M   'P 1'
#
loop_
_entity.id
_entity.type
_entity.pdbx_description
1 polymer ?
#
loop_
_entity_poly.entity_id
_entity_poly.type
_entity_poly.pdbx_seq_one_letter_code
_entity_poly.pdbx_strand_id
1 'polypeptide(L)'
;MNILSGGQAQRVLIARALVRRPELLIMDEPMAGIDAASRARLADIVADAKEQGTTILIVLHELGELGPLLDRELHISAGHVTYDGPPHIDDDHEQHHGGEHCHPTKASSPTAGGDGLVSGIWTGETND
;
A
#
# COMPACT_ATOMS: atom_id res chain seq x y z
N MET A 1 18.43 -5.34 28.02
CA MET A 1 17.20 -5.51 27.25
C MET A 1 17.53 -5.14 25.80
N ASN A 2 17.55 -6.10 24.89
CA ASN A 2 17.75 -5.81 23.46
C ASN A 2 16.46 -5.18 22.91
N ILE A 3 16.52 -3.90 22.63
CA ILE A 3 15.41 -3.17 22.01
C ILE A 3 15.45 -3.53 20.52
N LEU A 4 14.41 -4.21 20.03
CA LEU A 4 14.24 -4.48 18.61
C LEU A 4 14.15 -3.14 17.84
N SER A 5 14.75 -3.08 16.64
CA SER A 5 14.48 -1.96 15.74
C SER A 5 13.00 -1.94 15.32
N GLY A 6 12.47 -0.78 14.91
CA GLY A 6 11.07 -0.65 14.51
C GLY A 6 10.64 -1.72 13.49
N GLY A 7 11.47 -1.96 12.46
CA GLY A 7 11.19 -3.00 11.47
C GLY A 7 11.29 -4.43 12.00
N GLN A 8 12.12 -4.67 13.02
CA GLN A 8 12.17 -5.98 13.68
C GLN A 8 10.91 -6.22 14.52
N ALA A 9 10.47 -5.21 15.26
CA ALA A 9 9.26 -5.29 16.07
C ALA A 9 8.02 -5.54 15.16
N GLN A 10 7.92 -4.83 14.04
CA GLN A 10 6.84 -5.00 13.07
C GLN A 10 6.79 -6.42 12.52
N ARG A 11 7.92 -6.98 12.09
CA ARG A 11 7.99 -8.37 11.61
C ARG A 11 7.58 -9.40 12.66
N VAL A 12 7.94 -9.19 13.91
CA VAL A 12 7.53 -10.06 15.01
C VAL A 12 6.01 -10.04 15.21
N LEU A 13 5.39 -8.86 15.12
CA LEU A 13 3.93 -8.73 15.23
C LEU A 13 3.21 -9.45 14.08
N ILE A 14 3.70 -9.29 12.85
CA ILE A 14 3.14 -9.96 11.68
C ILE A 14 3.33 -11.49 11.78
N ALA A 15 4.53 -11.94 12.11
CA ALA A 15 4.80 -13.36 12.33
C ALA A 15 3.87 -13.96 13.39
N ARG A 16 3.65 -13.25 14.51
CA ARG A 16 2.72 -13.66 15.56
C ARG A 16 1.28 -13.79 15.05
N ALA A 17 0.83 -12.88 14.18
CA ALA A 17 -0.50 -12.95 13.59
C ALA A 17 -0.63 -14.16 12.65
N LEU A 18 0.38 -14.40 11.81
CA LEU A 18 0.39 -15.48 10.81
C LEU A 18 0.51 -16.89 11.39
N VAL A 19 1.15 -17.05 12.58
CA VAL A 19 1.26 -18.37 13.25
C VAL A 19 -0.10 -19.06 13.41
N ARG A 20 -1.18 -18.29 13.56
CA ARG A 20 -2.54 -18.82 13.74
C ARG A 20 -3.23 -19.18 12.43
N ARG A 21 -2.59 -18.96 11.28
CA ARG A 21 -3.20 -19.11 9.94
C ARG A 21 -4.57 -18.43 9.87
N PRO A 22 -4.61 -17.10 10.03
CA PRO A 22 -5.87 -16.37 10.04
C PRO A 22 -6.53 -16.40 8.66
N GLU A 23 -7.84 -16.42 8.63
CA GLU A 23 -8.62 -16.22 7.40
C GLU A 23 -8.55 -14.76 6.92
N LEU A 24 -8.41 -13.83 7.86
CA LEU A 24 -8.30 -12.39 7.61
C LEU A 24 -7.13 -11.79 8.41
N LEU A 25 -6.22 -11.12 7.72
CA LEU A 25 -5.13 -10.33 8.30
C LEU A 25 -5.36 -8.85 7.98
N ILE A 26 -5.43 -8.02 9.03
CA ILE A 26 -5.56 -6.56 8.88
C ILE A 26 -4.25 -5.90 9.29
N MET A 27 -3.72 -5.03 8.44
CA MET A 27 -2.50 -4.28 8.68
C MET A 27 -2.74 -2.79 8.44
N ASP A 28 -2.27 -1.97 9.37
CA ASP A 28 -2.33 -0.51 9.30
C ASP A 28 -0.91 0.02 9.11
N GLU A 29 -0.65 0.66 7.98
CA GLU A 29 0.64 1.22 7.57
C GLU A 29 1.86 0.31 7.88
N PRO A 30 1.86 -0.95 7.45
CA PRO A 30 2.88 -1.92 7.88
C PRO A 30 4.29 -1.58 7.36
N MET A 31 4.42 -0.66 6.42
CA MET A 31 5.69 -0.22 5.83
C MET A 31 6.21 1.10 6.40
N ALA A 32 5.48 1.75 7.31
CA ALA A 32 5.87 3.02 7.87
C ALA A 32 7.18 2.90 8.69
N GLY A 33 8.15 3.76 8.38
CA GLY A 33 9.40 3.88 9.14
C GLY A 33 10.34 2.68 9.04
N ILE A 34 10.18 1.79 8.06
CA ILE A 34 11.10 0.66 7.82
C ILE A 34 11.94 0.89 6.55
N ASP A 35 13.15 0.31 6.54
CA ASP A 35 14.09 0.40 5.43
C ASP A 35 13.62 -0.42 4.21
N ALA A 36 14.16 -0.11 3.01
CA ALA A 36 13.79 -0.76 1.76
C ALA A 36 13.95 -2.30 1.78
N ALA A 37 15.04 -2.80 2.39
CA ALA A 37 15.26 -4.25 2.49
C ALA A 37 14.21 -4.93 3.38
N SER A 38 13.75 -4.24 4.42
CA SER A 38 12.68 -4.72 5.30
C SER A 38 11.31 -4.63 4.63
N ARG A 39 11.06 -3.61 3.77
CA ARG A 39 9.84 -3.51 2.96
C ARG A 39 9.73 -4.66 1.97
N ALA A 40 10.80 -4.95 1.23
CA ALA A 40 10.82 -6.08 0.29
C ALA A 40 10.51 -7.41 0.98
N ARG A 41 11.12 -7.67 2.15
CA ARG A 41 10.81 -8.87 2.93
C ARG A 41 9.39 -8.93 3.45
N LEU A 42 8.80 -7.78 3.79
CA LEU A 42 7.39 -7.72 4.18
C LEU A 42 6.48 -8.05 3.00
N ALA A 43 6.80 -7.56 1.79
CA ALA A 43 6.07 -7.90 0.58
C ALA A 43 6.11 -9.42 0.32
N ASP A 44 7.28 -10.07 0.48
CA ASP A 44 7.39 -11.53 0.36
C ASP A 44 6.47 -12.26 1.37
N ILE A 45 6.45 -11.81 2.63
CA ILE A 45 5.59 -12.41 3.67
C ILE A 45 4.09 -12.24 3.32
N VAL A 46 3.71 -11.09 2.78
CA VAL A 46 2.34 -10.80 2.35
C VAL A 46 1.96 -11.69 1.16
N ALA A 47 2.85 -11.85 0.18
CA ALA A 47 2.65 -12.73 -0.95
C ALA A 47 2.44 -14.19 -0.50
N ASP A 48 3.32 -14.71 0.37
CA ASP A 48 3.20 -16.06 0.92
C ASP A 48 1.88 -16.27 1.68
N ALA A 49 1.44 -15.29 2.47
CA ALA A 49 0.19 -15.38 3.21
C ALA A 49 -1.04 -15.38 2.27
N LYS A 50 -0.99 -14.58 1.20
CA LYS A 50 -2.01 -14.54 0.15
C LYS A 50 -2.10 -15.89 -0.58
N GLU A 51 -0.97 -16.47 -0.97
CA GLU A 51 -0.91 -17.80 -1.61
C GLU A 51 -1.47 -18.91 -0.71
N GLN A 52 -1.37 -18.76 0.60
CA GLN A 52 -1.95 -19.68 1.58
C GLN A 52 -3.44 -19.46 1.80
N GLY A 53 -4.08 -18.53 1.09
CA GLY A 53 -5.51 -18.25 1.15
C GLY A 53 -5.92 -17.30 2.27
N THR A 54 -4.98 -16.56 2.88
CA THR A 54 -5.32 -15.51 3.84
C THR A 54 -5.87 -14.29 3.09
N THR A 55 -7.05 -13.82 3.45
CA THR A 55 -7.56 -12.52 3.02
C THR A 55 -6.79 -11.42 3.74
N ILE A 56 -6.28 -10.43 3.00
CA ILE A 56 -5.44 -9.37 3.57
C ILE A 56 -6.08 -8.01 3.31
N LEU A 57 -6.31 -7.25 4.37
CA LEU A 57 -6.73 -5.86 4.32
C LEU A 57 -5.57 -4.98 4.81
N ILE A 58 -5.11 -4.09 3.95
CA ILE A 58 -3.97 -3.21 4.27
C ILE A 58 -4.40 -1.76 4.11
N VAL A 59 -4.10 -0.93 5.10
CA VAL A 59 -4.18 0.52 5.00
C VAL A 59 -2.81 1.06 4.64
N LEU A 60 -2.72 1.82 3.55
CA LEU A 60 -1.49 2.38 2.99
C LEU A 60 -1.69 3.84 2.59
N HIS A 61 -0.63 4.64 2.67
CA HIS A 61 -0.56 5.96 2.02
C HIS A 61 0.04 5.87 0.62
N GLU A 62 0.93 4.93 0.40
CA GLU A 62 1.60 4.68 -0.89
C GLU A 62 1.63 3.17 -1.13
N LEU A 63 1.35 2.74 -2.35
CA LEU A 63 1.29 1.31 -2.69
C LEU A 63 2.67 0.65 -2.62
N GLY A 64 3.71 1.32 -3.12
CA GLY A 64 5.08 0.85 -3.09
C GLY A 64 5.24 -0.61 -3.52
N GLU A 65 6.04 -1.36 -2.78
CA GLU A 65 6.33 -2.77 -3.04
C GLU A 65 5.10 -3.70 -2.90
N LEU A 66 4.02 -3.23 -2.27
CA LEU A 66 2.78 -4.02 -2.13
C LEU A 66 1.85 -3.86 -3.33
N GLY A 67 1.96 -2.80 -4.11
CA GLY A 67 1.08 -2.52 -5.25
C GLY A 67 0.82 -3.73 -6.14
N PRO A 68 1.87 -4.44 -6.63
CA PRO A 68 1.70 -5.62 -7.49
C PRO A 68 0.99 -6.82 -6.83
N LEU A 69 0.88 -6.83 -5.51
CA LEU A 69 0.24 -7.91 -4.77
C LEU A 69 -1.25 -7.68 -4.51
N LEU A 70 -1.74 -6.48 -4.82
CA LEU A 70 -3.10 -6.07 -4.51
C LEU A 70 -4.05 -6.48 -5.64
N ASP A 71 -5.25 -6.92 -5.26
CA ASP A 71 -6.30 -7.26 -6.21
C ASP A 71 -7.33 -6.13 -6.34
N ARG A 72 -7.47 -5.31 -5.29
CA ARG A 72 -8.48 -4.25 -5.22
C ARG A 72 -8.00 -3.10 -4.34
N GLU A 73 -8.34 -1.90 -4.74
CA GLU A 73 -8.01 -0.66 -4.03
C GLU A 73 -9.29 0.14 -3.73
N LEU A 74 -9.36 0.65 -2.50
CA LEU A 74 -10.43 1.54 -2.05
C LEU A 74 -9.81 2.86 -1.59
N HIS A 75 -10.23 3.98 -2.19
CA HIS A 75 -9.91 5.31 -1.65
C HIS A 75 -11.04 5.80 -0.76
N ILE A 76 -10.67 6.32 0.40
CA ILE A 76 -11.62 6.92 1.34
C ILE A 76 -11.20 8.36 1.57
N SER A 77 -12.11 9.30 1.30
CA SER A 77 -11.92 10.72 1.55
C SER A 77 -13.16 11.29 2.24
N ALA A 78 -12.96 12.12 3.26
CA ALA A 78 -14.04 12.74 4.04
C ALA A 78 -15.14 11.75 4.49
N GLY A 79 -14.76 10.51 4.84
CA GLY A 79 -15.69 9.47 5.28
C GLY A 79 -16.48 8.78 4.16
N HIS A 80 -16.17 9.04 2.90
CA HIS A 80 -16.81 8.43 1.74
C HIS A 80 -15.82 7.65 0.89
N VAL A 81 -16.26 6.55 0.29
CA VAL A 81 -15.49 5.83 -0.74
C VAL A 81 -15.53 6.67 -2.01
N THR A 82 -14.37 7.11 -2.47
CA THR A 82 -14.21 7.92 -3.70
C THR A 82 -13.71 7.10 -4.88
N TYR A 83 -13.12 5.95 -4.61
CA TYR A 83 -12.69 4.98 -5.62
C TYR A 83 -12.84 3.56 -5.07
N ASP A 84 -13.18 2.64 -5.96
CA ASP A 84 -13.28 1.21 -5.70
C ASP A 84 -12.99 0.47 -7.01
N GLY A 85 -11.82 -0.18 -7.11
CA GLY A 85 -11.40 -0.80 -8.36
C GLY A 85 -10.03 -1.47 -8.27
N PRO A 86 -9.42 -1.80 -9.42
CA PRO A 86 -8.07 -2.35 -9.47
C PRO A 86 -7.05 -1.34 -8.94
N PRO A 87 -5.91 -1.79 -8.37
CA PRO A 87 -4.89 -0.90 -7.84
C PRO A 87 -4.28 0.00 -8.92
N HIS A 88 -4.04 1.25 -8.58
CA HIS A 88 -3.30 2.20 -9.41
C HIS A 88 -1.79 1.91 -9.26
N ILE A 89 -1.27 1.04 -10.11
CA ILE A 89 0.17 0.77 -10.16
C ILE A 89 0.75 1.81 -11.11
N ASP A 90 1.47 2.80 -10.55
CA ASP A 90 2.22 3.76 -11.37
C ASP A 90 3.39 3.00 -12.01
N ASP A 91 3.30 2.75 -13.30
CA ASP A 91 4.39 2.20 -14.13
C ASP A 91 5.48 3.29 -14.37
N ASP A 92 5.95 3.97 -13.31
CA ASP A 92 6.99 4.98 -13.39
C ASP A 92 8.40 4.35 -13.59
N HIS A 93 8.55 3.55 -14.64
CA HIS A 93 9.85 3.15 -15.20
C HIS A 93 9.89 3.32 -16.72
N GLU A 94 9.39 4.41 -17.30
CA GLU A 94 9.76 4.81 -18.66
C GLU A 94 10.43 6.19 -18.67
N GLN A 95 11.76 6.13 -18.69
CA GLN A 95 12.73 6.92 -19.46
C GLN A 95 12.38 8.40 -19.73
N HIS A 96 12.97 9.27 -18.94
CA HIS A 96 13.30 10.62 -19.39
C HIS A 96 14.29 10.54 -20.57
N HIS A 97 13.78 10.59 -21.79
CA HIS A 97 14.53 11.11 -22.94
C HIS A 97 13.85 12.40 -23.41
N GLY A 98 14.71 13.40 -23.42
CA GLY A 98 14.43 14.80 -23.61
C GLY A 98 13.65 15.20 -24.86
N GLY A 99 13.14 16.44 -24.80
CA GLY A 99 12.59 17.16 -25.94
C GLY A 99 11.76 18.35 -25.56
N GLU A 100 12.43 19.51 -25.36
CA GLU A 100 12.07 20.89 -25.73
C GLU A 100 10.61 21.42 -25.67
N HIS A 101 10.51 22.47 -24.88
CA HIS A 101 9.78 23.74 -25.10
C HIS A 101 8.36 23.71 -25.69
N CYS A 102 7.40 24.22 -24.89
CA CYS A 102 6.62 25.43 -25.22
C CYS A 102 5.75 25.87 -24.04
N HIS A 103 6.00 27.07 -23.51
CA HIS A 103 5.00 27.88 -22.81
C HIS A 103 3.96 28.39 -23.82
N PRO A 104 2.71 28.79 -23.49
CA PRO A 104 2.39 29.74 -22.42
C PRO A 104 1.02 29.64 -21.73
N THR A 105 0.88 30.51 -20.72
CA THR A 105 -0.27 31.30 -20.21
C THR A 105 -1.26 30.67 -19.22
N LYS A 106 -1.12 31.21 -18.02
CA LYS A 106 -2.09 31.75 -17.03
C LYS A 106 -3.55 31.27 -17.06
N ALA A 107 -3.98 30.65 -15.95
CA ALA A 107 -5.21 31.06 -15.26
C ALA A 107 -5.24 30.52 -13.82
N SER A 108 -5.31 31.45 -12.89
CA SER A 108 -5.97 31.47 -11.55
C SER A 108 -6.16 30.19 -10.75
N SER A 109 -5.55 30.18 -9.56
CA SER A 109 -5.79 29.31 -8.41
C SER A 109 -7.23 29.39 -7.89
N PRO A 110 -7.67 28.32 -7.20
CA PRO A 110 -8.06 28.49 -5.82
C PRO A 110 -7.37 27.50 -4.86
N THR A 111 -7.17 27.98 -3.67
CA THR A 111 -6.70 27.35 -2.44
C THR A 111 -7.27 25.97 -2.18
N ALA A 112 -6.38 24.99 -2.03
CA ALA A 112 -6.75 23.65 -1.59
C ALA A 112 -6.29 23.42 -0.16
N GLY A 113 -7.26 23.08 0.70
CA GLY A 113 -7.02 22.48 1.99
C GLY A 113 -6.45 21.05 1.81
N GLY A 114 -5.47 20.71 2.64
CA GLY A 114 -4.85 19.38 2.58
C GLY A 114 -5.79 18.31 3.09
N ASP A 115 -6.22 17.45 2.21
CA ASP A 115 -6.97 16.25 2.53
C ASP A 115 -6.01 15.05 2.51
N GLY A 116 -5.82 14.46 3.71
CA GLY A 116 -5.09 13.21 3.84
C GLY A 116 -5.88 12.08 3.17
N LEU A 117 -5.33 11.54 2.10
CA LEU A 117 -5.85 10.35 1.44
C LEU A 117 -5.52 9.11 2.29
N VAL A 118 -6.53 8.39 2.72
CA VAL A 118 -6.38 7.06 3.33
C VAL A 118 -6.86 6.05 2.29
N SER A 119 -5.94 5.24 1.78
CA SER A 119 -6.29 4.13 0.89
C SER A 119 -6.39 2.84 1.69
N GLY A 120 -7.53 2.17 1.59
CA GLY A 120 -7.76 0.86 2.19
C GLY A 120 -7.92 -0.19 1.12
N ILE A 121 -7.24 -1.33 1.26
CA ILE A 121 -7.16 -2.36 0.24
C ILE A 121 -7.71 -3.68 0.78
N TRP A 122 -8.54 -4.31 -0.02
CA TRP A 122 -9.13 -5.61 0.29
C TRP A 122 -8.70 -6.65 -0.76
N THR A 123 -8.16 -7.78 -0.30
CA THR A 123 -7.87 -8.92 -1.16
C THR A 123 -8.68 -10.13 -0.69
N GLY A 124 -9.63 -10.55 -1.49
CA GLY A 124 -10.43 -11.73 -1.23
C GLY A 124 -11.09 -12.21 -2.51
N GLU A 125 -10.77 -13.41 -2.96
CA GLU A 125 -11.54 -14.09 -4.01
C GLU A 125 -12.84 -14.61 -3.40
N THR A 126 -13.98 -14.17 -3.95
CA THR A 126 -15.22 -14.92 -3.82
C THR A 126 -15.22 -15.98 -4.90
N ASN A 127 -14.89 -17.21 -4.54
CA ASN A 127 -15.16 -18.36 -5.38
C ASN A 127 -16.66 -18.64 -5.29
N ASP A 128 -17.32 -18.50 -6.43
CA ASP A 128 -18.64 -19.10 -6.67
C ASP A 128 -18.46 -20.36 -7.50
#